data_5eac31ec382e81f2b386a4285bf13773
#
_entry.id   5eac31ec382e81f2b386a4285bf13773
#
_cell.length_a   1.000
_cell.length_b   1.000
_cell.length_c   1.000
_cell.angle_alpha   90.00
_cell.angle_beta   90.00
_cell.angle_gamma   90.00
#
_symmetry.space_group_name_H-M   'P 1'
#
loop_
_entity.id
_entity.type
_entity.pdbx_description
1 polymer ?
#
loop_
_entity_poly.entity_id
_entity_poly.type
_entity_poly.pdbx_seq_one_letter_code
_entity_poly.pdbx_strand_id
1 'polypeptide(L)'
;MTEKTEQQARQEILDLVAEYARKYKVAPMQQPYHEGERIPYASRVYDDKEMVNLVDSALEFWLTAGRYTEAFEQKFGEYLGVRYVSLVNSGSSANLLAFSTLTSPLLGERRVKRGDEVITVAAGFPTTVNPIIQYGAIPVFVDVTLPTCDIDVTKLEEAYSEKTKAVMIAHTLGNPFNLKAVKDFCDRHQLWLVEDNCDALGSTYTIDGETRQTGSIGDIGTSSFYP
;
A
#
# COMPACT_ATOMS: atom_id res chain seq x y z
N MET A 1 -3.82 28.31 43.25
CA MET A 1 -4.12 27.65 41.98
C MET A 1 -3.34 26.36 41.99
N THR A 2 -4.01 25.23 42.00
CA THR A 2 -3.34 23.92 41.89
C THR A 2 -2.66 23.85 40.53
N GLU A 3 -1.36 23.56 40.54
CA GLU A 3 -0.58 23.36 39.31
C GLU A 3 -1.19 22.20 38.52
N LYS A 4 -1.41 22.40 37.21
CA LYS A 4 -1.97 21.38 36.34
C LYS A 4 -0.96 20.25 36.16
N THR A 5 -1.46 18.99 36.11
CA THR A 5 -0.62 17.88 35.72
C THR A 5 -0.32 17.95 34.21
N GLU A 6 0.76 17.32 33.75
CA GLU A 6 1.10 17.20 32.33
C GLU A 6 -0.08 16.65 31.51
N GLN A 7 -0.74 15.60 32.01
CA GLN A 7 -1.89 14.99 31.34
C GLN A 7 -3.06 15.97 31.18
N GLN A 8 -3.35 16.80 32.19
CA GLN A 8 -4.39 17.82 32.11
C GLN A 8 -4.04 18.91 31.08
N ALA A 9 -2.78 19.37 31.07
CA ALA A 9 -2.32 20.36 30.09
C ALA A 9 -2.36 19.79 28.68
N ARG A 10 -1.94 18.52 28.49
CA ARG A 10 -2.01 17.81 27.19
C ARG A 10 -3.46 17.72 26.69
N GLN A 11 -4.40 17.30 27.54
CA GLN A 11 -5.80 17.17 27.15
C GLN A 11 -6.39 18.53 26.71
N GLU A 12 -6.09 19.63 27.41
CA GLU A 12 -6.55 20.96 27.00
C GLU A 12 -6.04 21.38 25.61
N ILE A 13 -4.78 21.05 25.29
CA ILE A 13 -4.23 21.30 23.95
C ILE A 13 -5.00 20.51 22.91
N LEU A 14 -5.24 19.22 23.16
CA LEU A 14 -5.95 18.34 22.21
C LEU A 14 -7.41 18.77 22.02
N ASP A 15 -8.08 19.22 23.08
CA ASP A 15 -9.44 19.75 23.00
C ASP A 15 -9.51 21.03 22.14
N LEU A 16 -8.54 21.94 22.29
CA LEU A 16 -8.42 23.14 21.45
C LEU A 16 -8.14 22.78 19.97
N VAL A 17 -7.32 21.77 19.72
CA VAL A 17 -7.05 21.25 18.36
C VAL A 17 -8.31 20.68 17.74
N ALA A 18 -9.08 19.90 18.49
CA ALA A 18 -10.34 19.34 18.03
C ALA A 18 -11.37 20.44 17.69
N GLU A 19 -11.49 21.48 18.56
CA GLU A 19 -12.36 22.63 18.29
C GLU A 19 -11.94 23.38 17.03
N TYR A 20 -10.64 23.68 16.89
CA TYR A 20 -10.09 24.33 15.71
C TYR A 20 -10.37 23.52 14.43
N ALA A 21 -10.12 22.21 14.47
CA ALA A 21 -10.32 21.33 13.33
C ALA A 21 -11.78 21.31 12.87
N ARG A 22 -12.71 21.09 13.80
CA ARG A 22 -14.17 21.09 13.50
C ARG A 22 -14.66 22.41 12.92
N LYS A 23 -14.08 23.53 13.35
CA LYS A 23 -14.52 24.86 12.93
C LYS A 23 -13.92 25.31 11.60
N TYR A 24 -12.66 24.98 11.34
CA TYR A 24 -11.89 25.59 10.24
C TYR A 24 -11.32 24.59 9.23
N LYS A 25 -11.38 23.29 9.52
CA LYS A 25 -10.75 22.24 8.70
C LYS A 25 -11.74 21.16 8.30
N VAL A 26 -12.83 21.58 7.63
CA VAL A 26 -13.79 20.63 7.04
C VAL A 26 -13.17 20.04 5.77
N ALA A 27 -13.15 18.72 5.66
CA ALA A 27 -12.60 18.05 4.48
C ALA A 27 -13.39 18.44 3.21
N PRO A 28 -12.71 18.71 2.09
CA PRO A 28 -13.38 19.14 0.84
C PRO A 28 -14.48 18.19 0.38
N MET A 29 -14.28 16.87 0.55
CA MET A 29 -15.29 15.85 0.18
C MET A 29 -16.56 15.88 1.04
N GLN A 30 -16.54 16.56 2.19
CA GLN A 30 -17.69 16.71 3.08
C GLN A 30 -18.50 17.98 2.75
N GLN A 31 -18.04 18.82 1.84
CA GLN A 31 -18.76 19.99 1.41
C GLN A 31 -19.78 19.62 0.33
N PRO A 32 -20.98 20.21 0.34
CA PRO A 32 -21.96 20.01 -0.73
C PRO A 32 -21.37 20.43 -2.09
N TYR A 33 -21.58 19.60 -3.11
CA TYR A 33 -21.21 19.96 -4.48
C TYR A 33 -22.22 20.98 -5.04
N HIS A 34 -21.71 22.01 -5.71
CA HIS A 34 -22.52 22.98 -6.46
C HIS A 34 -22.24 22.84 -7.96
N GLU A 35 -23.30 22.97 -8.76
CA GLU A 35 -23.17 22.88 -10.21
C GLU A 35 -22.17 23.90 -10.77
N GLY A 36 -21.26 23.43 -11.62
CA GLY A 36 -20.18 24.24 -12.20
C GLY A 36 -18.87 24.21 -11.38
N GLU A 37 -18.84 23.64 -10.21
CA GLU A 37 -17.60 23.42 -9.44
C GLU A 37 -16.75 22.30 -10.04
N ARG A 38 -15.43 22.39 -9.83
CA ARG A 38 -14.52 21.34 -10.24
C ARG A 38 -14.73 20.10 -9.39
N ILE A 39 -14.98 18.96 -10.03
CA ILE A 39 -15.00 17.66 -9.37
C ILE A 39 -13.54 17.16 -9.22
N PRO A 40 -13.00 17.03 -8.01
CA PRO A 40 -11.67 16.47 -7.80
C PRO A 40 -11.69 14.97 -8.10
N TYR A 41 -10.65 14.48 -8.74
CA TYR A 41 -10.48 13.03 -9.00
C TYR A 41 -10.18 12.25 -7.72
N ALA A 42 -9.56 12.89 -6.74
CA ALA A 42 -9.25 12.37 -5.41
C ALA A 42 -9.20 13.52 -4.41
N SER A 43 -9.45 13.23 -3.15
CA SER A 43 -9.35 14.21 -2.07
C SER A 43 -9.18 13.52 -0.72
N ARG A 44 -8.69 14.27 0.25
CA ARG A 44 -8.53 13.77 1.62
C ARG A 44 -9.89 13.64 2.31
N VAL A 45 -10.07 12.51 2.99
CA VAL A 45 -11.19 12.30 3.93
C VAL A 45 -10.60 12.29 5.34
N TYR A 46 -10.97 13.26 6.15
CA TYR A 46 -10.48 13.40 7.52
C TYR A 46 -11.51 14.16 8.38
N ASP A 47 -11.41 14.00 9.69
CA ASP A 47 -12.15 14.80 10.67
C ASP A 47 -11.18 15.44 11.69
N ASP A 48 -11.65 15.76 12.88
CA ASP A 48 -10.81 16.33 13.93
C ASP A 48 -9.84 15.29 14.53
N LYS A 49 -10.13 13.98 14.42
CA LYS A 49 -9.35 12.92 15.06
C LYS A 49 -7.95 12.78 14.46
N GLU A 50 -7.81 12.91 13.13
CA GLU A 50 -6.50 12.88 12.48
C GLU A 50 -5.61 14.01 12.96
N MET A 51 -6.16 15.23 13.09
CA MET A 51 -5.40 16.37 13.61
C MET A 51 -5.06 16.22 15.10
N VAL A 52 -5.99 15.72 15.90
CA VAL A 52 -5.74 15.43 17.33
C VAL A 52 -4.64 14.39 17.46
N ASN A 53 -4.70 13.26 16.74
CA ASN A 53 -3.67 12.23 16.80
C ASN A 53 -2.30 12.73 16.34
N LEU A 54 -2.25 13.59 15.30
CA LEU A 54 -1.01 14.19 14.83
C LEU A 54 -0.37 15.08 15.92
N VAL A 55 -1.17 15.95 16.55
CA VAL A 55 -0.67 16.82 17.62
C VAL A 55 -0.30 16.02 18.87
N ASP A 56 -1.10 15.01 19.22
CA ASP A 56 -0.82 14.12 20.35
C ASP A 56 0.51 13.37 20.16
N SER A 57 0.79 12.89 18.95
CA SER A 57 2.09 12.31 18.60
C SER A 57 3.24 13.35 18.69
N ALA A 58 2.99 14.58 18.23
CA ALA A 58 4.00 15.65 18.29
C ALA A 58 4.34 16.04 19.72
N LEU A 59 3.39 16.03 20.64
CA LEU A 59 3.61 16.34 22.06
C LEU A 59 4.49 15.30 22.78
N GLU A 60 4.61 14.09 22.26
CA GLU A 60 5.57 13.12 22.77
C GLU A 60 7.01 13.44 22.40
N PHE A 61 7.19 14.21 21.33
CA PHE A 61 8.50 14.54 20.75
C PHE A 61 9.37 13.31 20.48
N TRP A 62 8.70 12.18 20.18
CA TRP A 62 9.36 10.95 19.77
C TRP A 62 9.46 10.92 18.23
N LEU A 63 10.69 11.10 17.72
CA LEU A 63 10.92 11.41 16.30
C LEU A 63 11.15 10.16 15.41
N THR A 64 10.96 8.97 15.97
CA THR A 64 11.07 7.70 15.26
C THR A 64 9.81 6.86 15.44
N ALA A 65 9.83 5.59 15.05
CA ALA A 65 8.73 4.66 15.29
C ALA A 65 8.38 4.59 16.80
N GLY A 66 7.12 4.71 17.13
CA GLY A 66 6.60 4.73 18.49
C GLY A 66 5.20 4.14 18.56
N ARG A 67 4.43 4.44 19.62
CA ARG A 67 3.12 3.83 19.89
C ARG A 67 2.11 3.95 18.74
N TYR A 68 2.16 5.02 17.96
CA TYR A 68 1.28 5.18 16.79
C TYR A 68 1.66 4.23 15.66
N THR A 69 2.95 3.99 15.44
CA THR A 69 3.43 2.99 14.49
C THR A 69 2.97 1.60 14.90
N GLU A 70 3.21 1.23 16.15
CA GLU A 70 2.81 -0.09 16.69
C GLU A 70 1.29 -0.30 16.61
N ALA A 71 0.51 0.70 17.00
CA ALA A 71 -0.95 0.64 16.92
C ALA A 71 -1.46 0.56 15.48
N PHE A 72 -0.81 1.27 14.54
CA PHE A 72 -1.14 1.19 13.12
C PHE A 72 -0.83 -0.20 12.55
N GLU A 73 0.37 -0.71 12.76
CA GLU A 73 0.80 -2.01 12.26
C GLU A 73 -0.10 -3.14 12.76
N GLN A 74 -0.47 -3.10 14.04
CA GLN A 74 -1.40 -4.07 14.62
C GLN A 74 -2.78 -3.97 13.95
N LYS A 75 -3.40 -2.79 13.95
CA LYS A 75 -4.77 -2.61 13.43
C LYS A 75 -4.87 -2.86 11.95
N PHE A 76 -3.84 -2.47 11.19
CA PHE A 76 -3.81 -2.70 9.76
C PHE A 76 -3.62 -4.18 9.44
N GLY A 77 -2.82 -4.90 10.23
CA GLY A 77 -2.70 -6.34 10.15
C GLY A 77 -4.02 -7.06 10.44
N GLU A 78 -4.75 -6.63 11.47
CA GLU A 78 -6.10 -7.14 11.80
C GLU A 78 -7.09 -6.87 10.65
N TYR A 79 -7.06 -5.66 10.07
CA TYR A 79 -7.93 -5.28 8.95
C TYR A 79 -7.70 -6.11 7.69
N LEU A 80 -6.43 -6.34 7.32
CA LEU A 80 -6.07 -7.15 6.16
C LEU A 80 -6.10 -8.67 6.42
N GLY A 81 -6.17 -9.10 7.67
CA GLY A 81 -6.06 -10.50 8.05
C GLY A 81 -4.63 -11.05 7.84
N VAL A 82 -3.60 -10.22 7.97
CA VAL A 82 -2.19 -10.61 7.83
C VAL A 82 -1.44 -10.52 9.14
N ARG A 83 -0.42 -11.37 9.30
CA ARG A 83 0.33 -11.48 10.55
C ARG A 83 1.34 -10.34 10.76
N TYR A 84 1.95 -9.88 9.71
CA TYR A 84 3.06 -8.92 9.77
C TYR A 84 2.74 -7.70 8.92
N VAL A 85 2.95 -6.54 9.52
CA VAL A 85 2.86 -5.23 8.85
C VAL A 85 4.11 -4.45 9.24
N SER A 86 4.64 -3.69 8.31
CA SER A 86 5.75 -2.76 8.56
C SER A 86 5.41 -1.41 7.97
N LEU A 87 5.32 -0.38 8.83
CA LEU A 87 5.03 0.98 8.41
C LEU A 87 6.30 1.66 7.89
N VAL A 88 6.18 2.32 6.75
CA VAL A 88 7.21 3.15 6.13
C VAL A 88 6.64 4.52 5.79
N ASN A 89 7.49 5.44 5.33
CA ASN A 89 7.10 6.84 5.12
C ASN A 89 6.27 7.11 3.86
N SER A 90 6.14 6.14 2.94
CA SER A 90 5.33 6.28 1.72
C SER A 90 5.08 4.94 1.05
N GLY A 91 4.07 4.86 0.15
CA GLY A 91 3.85 3.68 -0.70
C GLY A 91 5.04 3.36 -1.61
N SER A 92 5.74 4.39 -2.09
CA SER A 92 6.98 4.19 -2.85
C SER A 92 8.07 3.47 -2.03
N SER A 93 8.21 3.83 -0.76
CA SER A 93 9.12 3.13 0.16
C SER A 93 8.62 1.74 0.52
N ALA A 94 7.30 1.52 0.57
CA ALA A 94 6.73 0.20 0.76
C ALA A 94 7.09 -0.73 -0.41
N ASN A 95 6.93 -0.27 -1.66
CA ASN A 95 7.34 -1.00 -2.85
C ASN A 95 8.85 -1.30 -2.85
N LEU A 96 9.67 -0.33 -2.47
CA LEU A 96 11.12 -0.51 -2.37
C LEU A 96 11.49 -1.55 -1.30
N LEU A 97 10.86 -1.48 -0.13
CA LEU A 97 11.10 -2.44 0.96
C LEU A 97 10.63 -3.85 0.59
N ALA A 98 9.45 -3.98 -0.02
CA ALA A 98 8.91 -5.25 -0.48
C ALA A 98 9.87 -5.92 -1.46
N PHE A 99 10.34 -5.18 -2.47
CA PHE A 99 11.29 -5.71 -3.45
C PHE A 99 12.65 -6.02 -2.81
N SER A 100 13.15 -5.14 -1.93
CA SER A 100 14.39 -5.37 -1.17
C SER A 100 14.35 -6.68 -0.41
N THR A 101 13.21 -7.00 0.19
CA THR A 101 13.01 -8.27 0.93
C THR A 101 13.24 -9.48 0.02
N LEU A 102 12.80 -9.43 -1.24
CA LEU A 102 13.02 -10.51 -2.21
C LEU A 102 14.49 -10.72 -2.58
N THR A 103 15.35 -9.73 -2.37
CA THR A 103 16.80 -9.84 -2.63
C THR A 103 17.59 -10.39 -1.46
N SER A 104 16.94 -10.64 -0.31
CA SER A 104 17.58 -11.07 0.93
C SER A 104 18.32 -12.41 0.78
N PRO A 105 19.57 -12.52 1.23
CA PRO A 105 20.28 -13.81 1.26
C PRO A 105 19.57 -14.90 2.07
N LEU A 106 18.72 -14.52 3.03
CA LEU A 106 17.94 -15.45 3.83
C LEU A 106 16.95 -16.29 3.01
N LEU A 107 16.57 -15.83 1.81
CA LEU A 107 15.69 -16.56 0.90
C LEU A 107 16.41 -17.67 0.09
N GLY A 108 17.73 -17.80 0.28
CA GLY A 108 18.52 -18.83 -0.41
C GLY A 108 18.45 -18.70 -1.94
N GLU A 109 18.14 -19.79 -2.63
CA GLU A 109 18.03 -19.81 -4.10
C GLU A 109 16.76 -19.12 -4.65
N ARG A 110 15.77 -18.89 -3.81
CA ARG A 110 14.54 -18.15 -4.20
C ARG A 110 14.74 -16.63 -4.22
N ARG A 111 15.89 -16.11 -3.73
CA ARG A 111 16.15 -14.67 -3.76
C ARG A 111 16.25 -14.12 -5.18
N VAL A 112 15.82 -12.90 -5.39
CA VAL A 112 16.05 -12.16 -6.63
C VAL A 112 17.49 -11.67 -6.67
N LYS A 113 18.21 -11.94 -7.77
CA LYS A 113 19.61 -11.54 -8.02
C LYS A 113 19.66 -10.54 -9.18
N ARG A 114 20.80 -9.85 -9.34
CA ARG A 114 21.04 -9.02 -10.54
C ARG A 114 20.92 -9.86 -11.80
N GLY A 115 20.17 -9.35 -12.79
CA GLY A 115 19.93 -10.04 -14.04
C GLY A 115 18.78 -11.05 -14.02
N ASP A 116 18.18 -11.32 -12.86
CA ASP A 116 16.91 -12.05 -12.78
C ASP A 116 15.77 -11.19 -13.32
N GLU A 117 14.72 -11.82 -13.79
CA GLU A 117 13.58 -11.17 -14.43
C GLU A 117 12.39 -11.07 -13.46
N VAL A 118 11.65 -9.97 -13.58
CA VAL A 118 10.43 -9.71 -12.82
C VAL A 118 9.34 -9.25 -13.76
N ILE A 119 8.26 -10.01 -13.83
CA ILE A 119 7.10 -9.68 -14.66
C ILE A 119 6.34 -8.52 -14.02
N THR A 120 6.01 -7.51 -14.83
CA THR A 120 5.29 -6.30 -14.43
C THR A 120 4.52 -5.73 -15.64
N VAL A 121 3.87 -4.58 -15.45
CA VAL A 121 3.18 -3.84 -16.54
C VAL A 121 3.78 -2.45 -16.70
N ALA A 122 3.75 -1.92 -17.94
CA ALA A 122 4.22 -0.56 -18.22
C ALA A 122 3.15 0.51 -17.90
N ALA A 123 1.87 0.14 -17.95
CA ALA A 123 0.76 1.04 -17.64
C ALA A 123 0.49 1.03 -16.13
N GLY A 124 1.31 1.75 -15.36
CA GLY A 124 1.21 1.79 -13.91
C GLY A 124 2.07 2.88 -13.30
N PHE A 125 2.05 2.96 -11.97
CA PHE A 125 2.85 3.95 -11.26
C PHE A 125 4.34 3.55 -11.25
N PRO A 126 5.27 4.49 -11.50
CA PRO A 126 6.69 4.16 -11.67
C PRO A 126 7.32 3.40 -10.50
N THR A 127 6.83 3.60 -9.28
CA THR A 127 7.43 2.96 -8.09
C THR A 127 7.10 1.48 -7.93
N THR A 128 6.17 0.94 -8.72
CA THR A 128 5.99 -0.51 -8.86
C THR A 128 7.16 -1.13 -9.66
N VAL A 129 7.74 -0.38 -10.61
CA VAL A 129 8.81 -0.84 -11.51
C VAL A 129 10.21 -0.44 -11.02
N ASN A 130 10.36 0.77 -10.48
CA ASN A 130 11.68 1.32 -10.14
C ASN A 130 12.53 0.43 -9.23
N PRO A 131 12.01 -0.25 -8.19
CA PRO A 131 12.81 -1.13 -7.35
C PRO A 131 13.47 -2.26 -8.15
N ILE A 132 12.80 -2.81 -9.17
CA ILE A 132 13.34 -3.86 -10.04
C ILE A 132 14.64 -3.39 -10.66
N ILE A 133 14.63 -2.19 -11.26
CA ILE A 133 15.78 -1.58 -11.92
C ILE A 133 16.87 -1.20 -10.91
N GLN A 134 16.49 -0.63 -9.76
CA GLN A 134 17.44 -0.20 -8.73
C GLN A 134 18.28 -1.35 -8.20
N TYR A 135 17.69 -2.53 -8.04
CA TYR A 135 18.39 -3.73 -7.61
C TYR A 135 19.09 -4.49 -8.74
N GLY A 136 18.95 -3.99 -9.99
CA GLY A 136 19.59 -4.56 -11.17
C GLY A 136 18.93 -5.83 -11.69
N ALA A 137 17.69 -6.10 -11.31
CA ALA A 137 16.83 -7.05 -11.96
C ALA A 137 16.25 -6.45 -13.25
N ILE A 138 15.67 -7.27 -14.09
CA ILE A 138 15.16 -6.90 -15.42
C ILE A 138 13.63 -6.91 -15.39
N PRO A 139 12.96 -5.76 -15.59
CA PRO A 139 11.52 -5.75 -15.73
C PRO A 139 11.10 -6.38 -17.06
N VAL A 140 10.23 -7.37 -17.03
CA VAL A 140 9.59 -7.97 -18.19
C VAL A 140 8.17 -7.46 -18.28
N PHE A 141 7.91 -6.61 -19.27
CA PHE A 141 6.64 -5.93 -19.40
C PHE A 141 5.61 -6.80 -20.13
N VAL A 142 4.49 -7.01 -19.50
CA VAL A 142 3.28 -7.61 -20.10
C VAL A 142 2.28 -6.48 -20.36
N ASP A 143 1.52 -6.58 -21.45
CA ASP A 143 0.50 -5.59 -21.78
C ASP A 143 -0.70 -5.69 -20.84
N VAL A 144 -1.57 -4.71 -20.89
CA VAL A 144 -2.80 -4.63 -20.10
C VAL A 144 -4.03 -4.84 -20.99
N THR A 145 -5.12 -5.28 -20.37
CA THR A 145 -6.42 -5.41 -21.05
C THR A 145 -7.27 -4.17 -20.88
N LEU A 146 -8.00 -3.77 -21.92
CA LEU A 146 -9.00 -2.73 -21.82
C LEU A 146 -10.39 -3.36 -21.58
N PRO A 147 -11.29 -2.72 -20.79
CA PRO A 147 -11.13 -1.41 -20.12
C PRO A 147 -10.55 -1.49 -18.71
N THR A 148 -10.17 -2.65 -18.20
CA THR A 148 -9.75 -2.83 -16.79
C THR A 148 -8.38 -2.22 -16.48
N CYS A 149 -7.52 -2.08 -17.49
CA CYS A 149 -6.12 -1.67 -17.37
C CYS A 149 -5.25 -2.60 -16.50
N ASP A 150 -5.74 -3.80 -16.20
CA ASP A 150 -5.00 -4.85 -15.50
C ASP A 150 -4.19 -5.71 -16.45
N ILE A 151 -3.17 -6.39 -15.91
CA ILE A 151 -2.29 -7.28 -16.68
C ILE A 151 -3.08 -8.29 -17.53
N ASP A 152 -2.69 -8.46 -18.79
CA ASP A 152 -3.19 -9.52 -19.64
C ASP A 152 -2.63 -10.89 -19.19
N VAL A 153 -3.39 -11.58 -18.36
CA VAL A 153 -2.98 -12.89 -17.81
C VAL A 153 -2.74 -13.96 -18.88
N THR A 154 -3.27 -13.78 -20.10
CA THR A 154 -3.05 -14.72 -21.21
C THR A 154 -1.62 -14.67 -21.74
N LYS A 155 -0.87 -13.64 -21.42
CA LYS A 155 0.51 -13.40 -21.84
C LYS A 155 1.56 -13.81 -20.80
N LEU A 156 1.17 -14.27 -19.63
CA LEU A 156 2.09 -14.61 -18.54
C LEU A 156 3.06 -15.73 -18.93
N GLU A 157 2.58 -16.79 -19.59
CA GLU A 157 3.43 -17.91 -20.00
C GLU A 157 4.43 -17.50 -21.11
N GLU A 158 4.06 -16.58 -21.99
CA GLU A 158 4.96 -16.03 -23.01
C GLU A 158 6.06 -15.17 -22.39
N ALA A 159 5.75 -14.47 -21.28
CA ALA A 159 6.67 -13.62 -20.55
C ALA A 159 7.62 -14.37 -19.61
N TYR A 160 7.34 -15.65 -19.34
CA TYR A 160 8.13 -16.46 -18.42
C TYR A 160 9.44 -16.94 -19.05
N SER A 161 10.51 -16.92 -18.26
CA SER A 161 11.77 -17.61 -18.54
C SER A 161 12.33 -18.24 -17.25
N GLU A 162 13.37 -19.07 -17.37
CA GLU A 162 14.09 -19.64 -16.22
C GLU A 162 14.73 -18.58 -15.29
N LYS A 163 14.88 -17.33 -15.79
CA LYS A 163 15.36 -16.19 -15.01
C LYS A 163 14.25 -15.47 -14.25
N THR A 164 13.00 -15.74 -14.54
CA THR A 164 11.87 -15.09 -13.85
C THR A 164 11.81 -15.56 -12.40
N LYS A 165 11.73 -14.61 -11.45
CA LYS A 165 11.72 -14.86 -10.01
C LYS A 165 10.52 -14.28 -9.30
N ALA A 166 9.87 -13.28 -9.89
CA ALA A 166 8.74 -12.62 -9.26
C ALA A 166 7.76 -12.04 -10.30
N VAL A 167 6.54 -11.81 -9.83
CA VAL A 167 5.55 -10.93 -10.44
C VAL A 167 5.31 -9.78 -9.47
N MET A 168 5.45 -8.54 -9.92
CA MET A 168 5.18 -7.34 -9.13
C MET A 168 4.29 -6.40 -9.92
N ILE A 169 3.03 -6.31 -9.54
CA ILE A 169 1.98 -5.58 -10.29
C ILE A 169 0.99 -4.91 -9.35
N ALA A 170 0.36 -3.84 -9.83
CA ALA A 170 -0.65 -3.11 -9.09
C ALA A 170 -2.07 -3.58 -9.42
N HIS A 171 -2.98 -3.39 -8.46
CA HIS A 171 -4.43 -3.41 -8.69
C HIS A 171 -4.83 -2.05 -9.23
N THR A 172 -4.81 -1.91 -10.55
CA THR A 172 -4.90 -0.62 -11.23
C THR A 172 -6.22 0.09 -10.95
N LEU A 173 -6.14 1.34 -10.48
CA LEU A 173 -7.29 2.19 -10.17
C LEU A 173 -8.29 1.56 -9.17
N GLY A 174 -7.81 0.69 -8.29
CA GLY A 174 -8.63 -0.01 -7.31
C GLY A 174 -9.37 -1.24 -7.87
N ASN A 175 -9.11 -1.61 -9.11
CA ASN A 175 -9.68 -2.78 -9.75
C ASN A 175 -8.76 -3.99 -9.57
N PRO A 176 -9.18 -5.06 -8.88
CA PRO A 176 -8.33 -6.23 -8.69
C PRO A 176 -8.05 -6.94 -10.01
N PHE A 177 -6.78 -7.12 -10.34
CA PHE A 177 -6.41 -7.98 -11.47
C PHE A 177 -6.87 -9.43 -11.22
N ASN A 178 -6.85 -10.30 -12.23
CA ASN A 178 -7.21 -11.70 -12.06
C ASN A 178 -6.21 -12.42 -11.15
N LEU A 179 -6.38 -12.20 -9.82
CA LEU A 179 -5.52 -12.75 -8.77
C LEU A 179 -5.41 -14.28 -8.83
N LYS A 180 -6.50 -14.97 -9.14
CA LYS A 180 -6.49 -16.44 -9.27
C LYS A 180 -5.51 -16.88 -10.35
N ALA A 181 -5.60 -16.29 -11.54
CA ALA A 181 -4.73 -16.68 -12.65
C ALA A 181 -3.26 -16.34 -12.37
N VAL A 182 -2.99 -15.15 -11.82
CA VAL A 182 -1.63 -14.73 -11.48
C VAL A 182 -1.05 -15.57 -10.34
N LYS A 183 -1.83 -15.86 -9.30
CA LYS A 183 -1.40 -16.70 -8.19
C LYS A 183 -1.09 -18.12 -8.64
N ASP A 184 -1.98 -18.74 -9.42
CA ASP A 184 -1.77 -20.07 -9.97
C ASP A 184 -0.51 -20.14 -10.86
N PHE A 185 -0.26 -19.09 -11.65
CA PHE A 185 0.95 -18.96 -12.45
C PHE A 185 2.20 -18.88 -11.55
N CYS A 186 2.19 -18.00 -10.54
CA CYS A 186 3.29 -17.87 -9.59
C CYS A 186 3.58 -19.19 -8.86
N ASP A 187 2.55 -19.89 -8.42
CA ASP A 187 2.69 -21.16 -7.69
C ASP A 187 3.28 -22.26 -8.58
N ARG A 188 2.83 -22.38 -9.85
CA ARG A 188 3.38 -23.36 -10.80
C ARG A 188 4.88 -23.15 -11.06
N HIS A 189 5.29 -21.89 -11.17
CA HIS A 189 6.66 -21.52 -11.49
C HIS A 189 7.50 -21.16 -10.25
N GLN A 190 6.94 -21.30 -9.04
CA GLN A 190 7.60 -20.97 -7.76
C GLN A 190 8.10 -19.52 -7.69
N LEU A 191 7.34 -18.59 -8.27
CA LEU A 191 7.63 -17.15 -8.29
C LEU A 191 7.07 -16.46 -7.04
N TRP A 192 7.69 -15.36 -6.64
CA TRP A 192 7.13 -14.45 -5.66
C TRP A 192 6.03 -13.60 -6.30
N LEU A 193 4.93 -13.38 -5.57
CA LEU A 193 3.89 -12.44 -5.95
C LEU A 193 3.90 -11.24 -5.00
N VAL A 194 4.18 -10.05 -5.56
CA VAL A 194 4.04 -8.77 -4.84
C VAL A 194 2.83 -8.03 -5.39
N GLU A 195 1.85 -7.80 -4.52
CA GLU A 195 0.66 -6.99 -4.82
C GLU A 195 0.92 -5.53 -4.45
N ASP A 196 1.00 -4.64 -5.43
CA ASP A 196 0.94 -3.19 -5.17
C ASP A 196 -0.53 -2.79 -5.00
N ASN A 197 -0.95 -2.64 -3.75
CA ASN A 197 -2.34 -2.36 -3.36
C ASN A 197 -2.56 -0.86 -3.07
N CYS A 198 -1.70 0.03 -3.58
CA CYS A 198 -1.77 1.45 -3.29
C CYS A 198 -3.09 2.10 -3.70
N ASP A 199 -3.68 1.67 -4.82
CA ASP A 199 -4.96 2.19 -5.32
C ASP A 199 -6.18 1.38 -4.83
N ALA A 200 -5.99 0.21 -4.22
CA ALA A 200 -7.03 -0.79 -4.03
C ALA A 200 -7.33 -1.15 -2.58
N LEU A 201 -6.93 -0.30 -1.63
CA LEU A 201 -7.24 -0.55 -0.22
C LEU A 201 -8.75 -0.61 0.01
N GLY A 202 -9.22 -1.75 0.55
CA GLY A 202 -10.65 -2.03 0.74
C GLY A 202 -11.28 -2.82 -0.40
N SER A 203 -10.60 -3.01 -1.53
CA SER A 203 -11.03 -3.95 -2.56
C SER A 203 -10.86 -5.39 -2.08
N THR A 204 -11.74 -6.27 -2.55
CA THR A 204 -11.73 -7.68 -2.18
C THR A 204 -11.71 -8.57 -3.42
N TYR A 205 -11.17 -9.76 -3.27
CA TYR A 205 -11.18 -10.78 -4.32
C TYR A 205 -11.55 -12.15 -3.74
N THR A 206 -12.39 -12.89 -4.46
CA THR A 206 -12.77 -14.24 -4.06
C THR A 206 -11.90 -15.26 -4.81
N ILE A 207 -11.12 -16.02 -4.05
CA ILE A 207 -10.25 -17.08 -4.57
C ILE A 207 -10.59 -18.38 -3.84
N ASP A 208 -10.87 -19.44 -4.60
CA ASP A 208 -11.20 -20.78 -4.08
C ASP A 208 -12.35 -20.78 -3.04
N GLY A 209 -13.31 -19.86 -3.20
CA GLY A 209 -14.47 -19.72 -2.31
C GLY A 209 -14.24 -18.87 -1.08
N GLU A 210 -13.03 -18.38 -0.84
CA GLU A 210 -12.68 -17.46 0.25
C GLU A 210 -12.55 -16.03 -0.30
N THR A 211 -13.26 -15.07 0.32
CA THR A 211 -13.13 -13.64 0.00
C THR A 211 -12.11 -13.00 0.93
N ARG A 212 -11.08 -12.40 0.34
CA ARG A 212 -9.99 -11.73 1.06
C ARG A 212 -9.76 -10.31 0.54
N GLN A 213 -9.14 -9.47 1.37
CA GLN A 213 -8.67 -8.15 0.95
C GLN A 213 -7.55 -8.29 -0.09
N THR A 214 -7.56 -7.44 -1.11
CA THR A 214 -6.39 -7.30 -2.00
C THR A 214 -5.17 -6.83 -1.20
N GLY A 215 -3.97 -7.18 -1.65
CA GLY A 215 -2.73 -6.95 -0.90
C GLY A 215 -2.48 -7.98 0.22
N SER A 216 -3.36 -9.00 0.37
CA SER A 216 -3.20 -10.07 1.36
C SER A 216 -3.18 -11.48 0.75
N ILE A 217 -3.16 -11.59 -0.57
CA ILE A 217 -3.27 -12.87 -1.29
C ILE A 217 -1.91 -13.33 -1.81
N GLY A 218 -1.07 -12.42 -2.27
CA GLY A 218 0.32 -12.71 -2.65
C GLY A 218 1.24 -12.93 -1.45
N ASP A 219 2.53 -13.01 -1.72
CA ASP A 219 3.56 -13.18 -0.69
C ASP A 219 3.82 -11.90 0.10
N ILE A 220 3.72 -10.73 -0.57
CA ILE A 220 3.88 -9.40 0.03
C ILE A 220 2.85 -8.46 -0.62
N GLY A 221 2.12 -7.70 0.22
CA GLY A 221 1.30 -6.58 -0.22
C GLY A 221 1.90 -5.25 0.21
N THR A 222 1.76 -4.22 -0.62
CA THR A 222 2.13 -2.85 -0.29
C THR A 222 0.89 -1.95 -0.37
N SER A 223 0.83 -0.94 0.47
CA SER A 223 -0.29 0.03 0.49
C SER A 223 0.23 1.44 0.62
N SER A 224 -0.60 2.40 0.21
CA SER A 224 -0.32 3.83 0.35
C SER A 224 -1.54 4.54 0.92
N PHE A 225 -1.28 5.59 1.69
CA PHE A 225 -2.31 6.44 2.30
C PHE A 225 -2.20 7.88 1.79
N TYR A 226 -1.64 8.06 0.60
CA TYR A 226 -1.63 9.36 -0.03
C TYR A 226 -3.07 9.74 -0.45
N PRO A 227 -3.44 11.05 -0.41
CA PRO A 227 -4.79 11.50 -0.77
C PRO A 227 -5.03 11.50 -2.28
#